data_ecb65c8a67292b30a80a4d4ce593e696
#
_entry.id   ecb65c8a67292b30a80a4d4ce593e696
#
_cell.length_a   1.000
_cell.length_b   1.000
_cell.length_c   1.000
_cell.angle_alpha   90.00
_cell.angle_beta   90.00
_cell.angle_gamma   90.00
#
_symmetry.space_group_name_H-M   'P 1'
#
loop_
_entity.id
_entity.type
_entity.pdbx_description
1 polymer ?
#
loop_
_entity_poly.entity_id
_entity_poly.type
_entity_poly.pdbx_seq_one_letter_code
_entity_poly.pdbx_strand_id
1 'polypeptide(L)'
;MFIGRSEELGLLEKLYAKNSLNVVLVSGEYKIGKTALLQEFLQKKSAAYFAARNALSTVNLAAFCLELKEQGLWGPKNEFRSWDSVLSTLFFKATQQRLVLVIDDVQYLFDSAPEFFTAFAKYAQKYKKQLRLSVIFSGAPFAEMERVLLKNQDIQIKNYITAVIKLGPMDYWEAQPFLEGFTEEEKLCLYGAAGGNPHYMSYLDAELSFKDNLKKLFFAPAAPLYKEPIQLLKLDLREPATYNTILCSVACGAGRLNEIAAAADMELSLIHISEPTRLGMIS
;
A
#
# COMPACT_ATOMS: atom_id res chain seq x y z
N MET A 1 8.06 9.68 14.66
CA MET A 1 6.77 9.63 15.40
C MET A 1 5.70 9.21 14.42
N PHE A 2 4.82 8.27 14.77
CA PHE A 2 3.66 7.87 13.95
C PHE A 2 2.53 8.88 14.20
N ILE A 3 1.87 9.33 13.14
CA ILE A 3 0.85 10.38 13.18
C ILE A 3 -0.43 9.86 12.53
N GLY A 4 -1.57 10.13 13.18
CA GLY A 4 -2.90 9.78 12.70
C GLY A 4 -3.21 8.29 12.66
N ARG A 5 -4.17 7.90 11.84
CA ARG A 5 -4.58 6.50 11.61
C ARG A 5 -5.04 5.76 12.87
N SER A 6 -5.60 6.51 13.81
CA SER A 6 -6.04 5.93 15.09
C SER A 6 -7.17 4.90 14.93
N GLU A 7 -8.06 5.11 13.97
CA GLU A 7 -9.16 4.19 13.69
C GLU A 7 -8.66 2.88 13.10
N GLU A 8 -7.77 2.95 12.09
CA GLU A 8 -7.20 1.78 11.45
C GLU A 8 -6.32 0.98 12.42
N LEU A 9 -5.49 1.68 13.20
CA LEU A 9 -4.69 1.05 14.24
C LEU A 9 -5.57 0.40 15.31
N GLY A 10 -6.61 1.09 15.76
CA GLY A 10 -7.59 0.58 16.72
C GLY A 10 -8.32 -0.66 16.20
N LEU A 11 -8.66 -0.72 14.91
CA LEU A 11 -9.26 -1.90 14.29
C LEU A 11 -8.27 -3.08 14.27
N LEU A 12 -7.01 -2.86 13.90
CA LEU A 12 -5.97 -3.89 13.91
C LEU A 12 -5.75 -4.44 15.32
N GLU A 13 -5.68 -3.57 16.34
CA GLU A 13 -5.55 -3.98 17.75
C GLU A 13 -6.76 -4.78 18.25
N LYS A 14 -7.96 -4.35 17.90
CA LYS A 14 -9.21 -5.06 18.25
C LYS A 14 -9.26 -6.46 17.63
N LEU A 15 -8.81 -6.60 16.38
CA LEU A 15 -8.75 -7.90 15.72
C LEU A 15 -7.63 -8.77 16.30
N TYR A 16 -6.46 -8.20 16.57
CA TYR A 16 -5.35 -8.89 17.22
C TYR A 16 -5.73 -9.42 18.61
N ALA A 17 -6.53 -8.70 19.37
CA ALA A 17 -6.98 -9.13 20.68
C ALA A 17 -7.82 -10.43 20.66
N LYS A 18 -8.46 -10.74 19.52
CA LYS A 18 -9.20 -12.00 19.34
C LYS A 18 -8.23 -13.17 19.24
N ASN A 19 -8.48 -14.24 20.01
CA ASN A 19 -7.71 -15.48 19.94
C ASN A 19 -8.20 -16.39 18.79
N SER A 20 -8.14 -15.90 17.57
CA SER A 20 -8.60 -16.59 16.37
C SER A 20 -7.78 -16.21 15.17
N LEU A 21 -7.97 -16.92 14.05
CA LEU A 21 -7.45 -16.47 12.76
C LEU A 21 -8.21 -15.20 12.33
N ASN A 22 -7.47 -14.15 12.08
CA ASN A 22 -7.97 -12.91 11.48
C ASN A 22 -7.14 -12.62 10.23
N VAL A 23 -7.78 -12.33 9.12
CA VAL A 23 -7.14 -11.95 7.87
C VAL A 23 -7.61 -10.55 7.50
N VAL A 24 -6.69 -9.61 7.41
CA VAL A 24 -6.96 -8.20 7.11
C VAL A 24 -6.31 -7.84 5.79
N LEU A 25 -7.06 -7.19 4.92
CA LEU A 25 -6.50 -6.55 3.73
C LEU A 25 -6.26 -5.08 4.03
N VAL A 26 -5.04 -4.61 3.81
CA VAL A 26 -4.67 -3.18 3.90
C VAL A 26 -4.30 -2.70 2.52
N SER A 27 -5.10 -1.84 1.95
CA SER A 27 -4.91 -1.32 0.60
C SER A 27 -4.83 0.20 0.60
N GLY A 28 -4.20 0.75 -0.41
CA GLY A 28 -4.09 2.19 -0.58
C GLY A 28 -3.02 2.55 -1.61
N GLU A 29 -3.02 3.80 -2.01
CA GLU A 29 -2.09 4.34 -2.98
C GLU A 29 -0.63 4.22 -2.53
N TYR A 30 0.28 4.43 -3.47
CA TYR A 30 1.71 4.48 -3.19
C TYR A 30 2.02 5.62 -2.19
N LYS A 31 2.90 5.36 -1.22
CA LYS A 31 3.33 6.32 -0.18
C LYS A 31 2.22 6.83 0.78
N ILE A 32 1.03 6.24 0.79
CA ILE A 32 -0.08 6.66 1.67
C ILE A 32 0.11 6.27 3.15
N GLY A 33 1.21 5.59 3.48
CA GLY A 33 1.53 5.22 4.86
C GLY A 33 1.15 3.80 5.27
N LYS A 34 0.90 2.87 4.34
CA LYS A 34 0.60 1.45 4.65
C LYS A 34 1.68 0.83 5.53
N THR A 35 2.91 0.85 5.07
CA THR A 35 4.06 0.27 5.78
C THR A 35 4.28 0.92 7.15
N ALA A 36 4.10 2.24 7.27
CA ALA A 36 4.22 2.95 8.54
C ALA A 36 3.14 2.49 9.55
N LEU A 37 1.89 2.34 9.11
CA LEU A 37 0.80 1.79 9.93
C LEU A 37 1.13 0.38 10.41
N LEU A 38 1.64 -0.47 9.52
CA LEU A 38 1.99 -1.85 9.86
C LEU A 38 3.16 -1.91 10.85
N GLN A 39 4.19 -1.11 10.65
CA GLN A 39 5.33 -1.02 11.58
C GLN A 39 4.90 -0.54 12.96
N GLU A 40 4.03 0.46 13.04
CA GLU A 40 3.46 0.92 14.32
C GLU A 40 2.65 -0.18 14.99
N PHE A 41 1.77 -0.86 14.25
CA PHE A 41 0.98 -1.98 14.76
C PHE A 41 1.86 -3.13 15.27
N LEU A 42 3.00 -3.41 14.63
CA LEU A 42 3.86 -4.53 14.97
C LEU A 42 4.70 -4.31 16.22
N GLN A 43 4.79 -3.08 16.73
CA GLN A 43 5.56 -2.79 17.94
C GLN A 43 5.17 -3.73 19.09
N LYS A 44 6.19 -4.33 19.73
CA LYS A 44 6.04 -5.24 20.88
C LYS A 44 5.25 -6.52 20.61
N LYS A 45 5.03 -6.89 19.34
CA LYS A 45 4.35 -8.14 18.96
C LYS A 45 5.31 -9.16 18.39
N SER A 46 5.02 -10.45 18.61
CA SER A 46 5.71 -11.53 17.87
C SER A 46 5.16 -11.54 16.45
N ALA A 47 5.99 -11.13 15.52
CA ALA A 47 5.56 -10.90 14.15
C ALA A 47 6.54 -11.45 13.12
N ALA A 48 5.99 -11.90 12.00
CA ALA A 48 6.67 -12.14 10.75
C ALA A 48 6.27 -11.03 9.76
N TYR A 49 7.21 -10.20 9.36
CA TYR A 49 7.02 -9.18 8.33
C TYR A 49 7.84 -9.53 7.10
N PHE A 50 7.21 -9.54 5.96
CA PHE A 50 7.83 -9.81 4.68
C PHE A 50 7.29 -8.86 3.61
N ALA A 51 8.16 -8.14 2.93
CA ALA A 51 7.83 -7.37 1.73
C ALA A 51 8.10 -8.22 0.49
N ALA A 52 7.04 -8.59 -0.21
CA ALA A 52 7.15 -9.37 -1.44
C ALA A 52 7.82 -8.55 -2.54
N ARG A 53 8.52 -9.24 -3.43
CA ARG A 53 9.29 -8.62 -4.52
C ARG A 53 8.74 -9.04 -5.87
N ASN A 54 8.86 -8.18 -6.84
CA ASN A 54 8.60 -8.56 -8.24
C ASN A 54 9.70 -9.52 -8.72
N ALA A 55 9.59 -10.78 -8.33
CA ALA A 55 10.59 -11.83 -8.55
C ALA A 55 9.92 -13.22 -8.58
N LEU A 56 10.66 -14.24 -9.01
CA LEU A 56 10.18 -15.61 -9.02
C LEU A 56 9.81 -16.12 -7.62
N SER A 57 8.90 -17.08 -7.55
CA SER A 57 8.45 -17.73 -6.31
C SER A 57 9.61 -18.22 -5.44
N THR A 58 10.63 -18.82 -6.04
CA THR A 58 11.81 -19.33 -5.31
C THR A 58 12.61 -18.22 -4.64
N VAL A 59 12.72 -17.06 -5.28
CA VAL A 59 13.41 -15.88 -4.72
C VAL A 59 12.61 -15.29 -3.56
N ASN A 60 11.28 -15.15 -3.73
CA ASN A 60 10.40 -14.70 -2.67
C ASN A 60 10.37 -15.66 -1.48
N LEU A 61 10.35 -16.97 -1.73
CA LEU A 61 10.42 -17.98 -0.67
C LEU A 61 11.73 -17.88 0.13
N ALA A 62 12.86 -17.78 -0.57
CA ALA A 62 14.16 -17.67 0.08
C ALA A 62 14.26 -16.39 0.93
N ALA A 63 13.79 -15.25 0.40
CA ALA A 63 13.74 -13.99 1.11
C ALA A 63 12.80 -14.06 2.33
N PHE A 64 11.61 -14.65 2.20
CA PHE A 64 10.69 -14.87 3.30
C PHE A 64 11.32 -15.70 4.43
N CYS A 65 11.99 -16.80 4.08
CA CYS A 65 12.67 -17.64 5.08
C CYS A 65 13.80 -16.90 5.80
N LEU A 66 14.54 -16.05 5.07
CA LEU A 66 15.60 -15.22 5.66
C LEU A 66 15.02 -14.22 6.66
N GLU A 67 13.98 -13.48 6.28
CA GLU A 67 13.29 -12.52 7.16
C GLU A 67 12.78 -13.18 8.45
N LEU A 68 12.15 -14.35 8.34
CA LEU A 68 11.67 -15.10 9.50
C LEU A 68 12.79 -15.52 10.44
N LYS A 69 13.97 -15.79 9.91
CA LYS A 69 15.16 -16.15 10.68
C LYS A 69 15.74 -14.91 11.38
N GLU A 70 15.88 -13.79 10.65
CA GLU A 70 16.38 -12.52 11.19
C GLU A 70 15.45 -11.96 12.28
N GLN A 71 14.15 -12.14 12.15
CA GLN A 71 13.14 -11.77 13.15
C GLN A 71 13.04 -12.75 14.33
N GLY A 72 13.92 -13.75 14.40
CA GLY A 72 14.01 -14.71 15.49
C GLY A 72 12.85 -15.71 15.59
N LEU A 73 12.05 -15.85 14.53
CA LEU A 73 10.94 -16.80 14.49
C LEU A 73 11.41 -18.24 14.23
N TRP A 74 12.55 -18.40 13.58
CA TRP A 74 13.17 -19.68 13.28
C TRP A 74 14.58 -19.80 13.78
N GLY A 75 14.97 -21.02 14.15
CA GLY A 75 16.36 -21.35 14.45
C GLY A 75 17.22 -21.55 13.18
N PRO A 76 18.55 -21.53 13.33
CA PRO A 76 19.48 -21.65 12.19
C PRO A 76 19.38 -22.97 11.40
N LYS A 77 18.78 -24.00 11.99
CA LYS A 77 18.62 -25.34 11.38
C LYS A 77 17.36 -25.49 10.55
N ASN A 78 16.47 -24.49 10.53
CA ASN A 78 15.25 -24.55 9.75
C ASN A 78 15.55 -24.18 8.29
N GLU A 79 15.52 -25.17 7.41
CA GLU A 79 15.60 -25.01 5.96
C GLU A 79 14.26 -25.38 5.34
N PHE A 80 13.68 -24.44 4.60
CA PHE A 80 12.41 -24.68 3.90
C PHE A 80 12.62 -24.59 2.40
N ARG A 81 12.09 -25.59 1.68
CA ARG A 81 12.21 -25.69 0.22
C ARG A 81 10.91 -25.41 -0.52
N SER A 82 9.83 -25.14 0.20
CA SER A 82 8.53 -24.87 -0.38
C SER A 82 7.68 -23.98 0.55
N TRP A 83 6.73 -23.26 -0.05
CA TRP A 83 5.72 -22.49 0.70
C TRP A 83 4.89 -23.38 1.63
N ASP A 84 4.59 -24.62 1.20
CA ASP A 84 3.86 -25.58 2.04
C ASP A 84 4.63 -25.90 3.33
N SER A 85 5.93 -26.15 3.25
CA SER A 85 6.73 -26.51 4.43
C SER A 85 6.89 -25.34 5.41
N VAL A 86 7.15 -24.13 4.92
CA VAL A 86 7.30 -22.96 5.78
C VAL A 86 5.99 -22.54 6.42
N LEU A 87 4.88 -22.52 5.65
CA LEU A 87 3.55 -22.19 6.18
C LEU A 87 3.04 -23.25 7.16
N SER A 88 3.28 -24.54 6.89
CA SER A 88 2.97 -25.62 7.85
C SER A 88 3.55 -25.33 9.23
N THR A 89 4.84 -24.97 9.26
CA THR A 89 5.56 -24.71 10.52
C THR A 89 5.09 -23.41 11.17
N LEU A 90 4.84 -22.36 10.38
CA LEU A 90 4.34 -21.07 10.88
C LEU A 90 2.94 -21.22 11.50
N PHE A 91 2.04 -21.92 10.80
CA PHE A 91 0.69 -22.16 11.31
C PHE A 91 0.69 -23.05 12.55
N PHE A 92 1.53 -24.07 12.61
CA PHE A 92 1.71 -24.88 13.81
C PHE A 92 2.20 -24.03 14.98
N LYS A 93 3.21 -23.15 14.78
CA LYS A 93 3.69 -22.21 15.80
C LYS A 93 2.58 -21.29 16.28
N ALA A 94 1.71 -20.83 15.35
CA ALA A 94 0.57 -19.97 15.68
C ALA A 94 -0.54 -20.69 16.50
N THR A 95 -0.51 -22.01 16.62
CA THR A 95 -1.36 -22.75 17.59
C THR A 95 -0.80 -22.68 19.01
N GLN A 96 0.51 -22.49 19.15
CA GLN A 96 1.20 -22.49 20.46
C GLN A 96 1.30 -21.09 21.04
N GLN A 97 1.48 -20.07 20.20
CA GLN A 97 1.61 -18.68 20.62
C GLN A 97 0.88 -17.75 19.67
N ARG A 98 0.51 -16.56 20.15
CA ARG A 98 -0.05 -15.51 19.29
C ARG A 98 1.02 -14.99 18.34
N LEU A 99 0.68 -14.88 17.06
CA LEU A 99 1.59 -14.46 16.01
C LEU A 99 0.90 -13.49 15.04
N VAL A 100 1.65 -12.54 14.51
CA VAL A 100 1.24 -11.71 13.39
C VAL A 100 2.07 -12.09 12.17
N LEU A 101 1.43 -12.25 11.02
CA LEU A 101 2.07 -12.41 9.72
C LEU A 101 1.68 -11.23 8.84
N VAL A 102 2.64 -10.47 8.39
CA VAL A 102 2.45 -9.39 7.41
C VAL A 102 3.13 -9.78 6.10
N ILE A 103 2.36 -9.73 5.04
CA ILE A 103 2.85 -9.79 3.66
C ILE A 103 2.57 -8.44 3.04
N ASP A 104 3.60 -7.61 2.95
CA ASP A 104 3.53 -6.32 2.26
C ASP A 104 3.80 -6.50 0.77
N ASP A 105 3.25 -5.63 -0.06
CA ASP A 105 3.29 -5.73 -1.52
C ASP A 105 2.83 -7.09 -2.06
N VAL A 106 1.76 -7.62 -1.47
CA VAL A 106 1.23 -8.97 -1.75
C VAL A 106 0.89 -9.22 -3.23
N GLN A 107 0.66 -8.16 -4.02
CA GLN A 107 0.40 -8.26 -5.46
C GLN A 107 1.52 -9.00 -6.20
N TYR A 108 2.75 -8.94 -5.74
CA TYR A 108 3.87 -9.66 -6.36
C TYR A 108 3.84 -11.18 -6.13
N LEU A 109 3.03 -11.66 -5.18
CA LEU A 109 2.85 -13.11 -4.98
C LEU A 109 1.67 -13.69 -5.77
N PHE A 110 0.75 -12.89 -6.28
CA PHE A 110 -0.45 -13.39 -6.93
C PHE A 110 -0.14 -14.31 -8.12
N ASP A 111 0.73 -13.83 -9.00
CA ASP A 111 1.11 -14.58 -10.21
C ASP A 111 2.38 -15.41 -10.00
N SER A 112 3.30 -14.93 -9.15
CA SER A 112 4.60 -15.59 -8.94
C SER A 112 4.55 -16.78 -7.99
N ALA A 113 3.61 -16.84 -7.04
CA ALA A 113 3.55 -17.85 -5.99
C ALA A 113 2.11 -18.26 -5.62
N PRO A 114 1.27 -18.73 -6.56
CA PRO A 114 -0.10 -19.17 -6.26
C PRO A 114 -0.15 -20.29 -5.23
N GLU A 115 0.90 -21.11 -5.14
CA GLU A 115 1.07 -22.16 -4.14
C GLU A 115 1.15 -21.64 -2.70
N PHE A 116 1.56 -20.37 -2.48
CA PHE A 116 1.49 -19.71 -1.18
C PHE A 116 0.05 -19.65 -0.69
N PHE A 117 -0.87 -19.20 -1.53
CA PHE A 117 -2.28 -19.03 -1.17
C PHE A 117 -2.99 -20.37 -0.98
N THR A 118 -2.64 -21.38 -1.80
CA THR A 118 -3.13 -22.74 -1.65
C THR A 118 -2.69 -23.36 -0.33
N ALA A 119 -1.41 -23.23 0.02
CA ALA A 119 -0.88 -23.72 1.28
C ALA A 119 -1.47 -22.96 2.47
N PHE A 120 -1.65 -21.63 2.35
CA PHE A 120 -2.31 -20.82 3.35
C PHE A 120 -3.73 -21.35 3.65
N ALA A 121 -4.58 -21.51 2.64
CA ALA A 121 -5.95 -21.99 2.80
C ALA A 121 -5.99 -23.38 3.43
N LYS A 122 -5.12 -24.30 3.01
CA LYS A 122 -4.95 -25.63 3.56
C LYS A 122 -4.71 -25.61 5.07
N TYR A 123 -3.74 -24.80 5.54
CA TYR A 123 -3.39 -24.76 6.96
C TYR A 123 -4.37 -23.90 7.78
N ALA A 124 -4.96 -22.86 7.20
CA ALA A 124 -6.05 -22.09 7.82
C ALA A 124 -7.24 -23.00 8.14
N GLN A 125 -7.61 -23.88 7.22
CA GLN A 125 -8.66 -24.86 7.43
C GLN A 125 -8.27 -25.93 8.46
N LYS A 126 -7.05 -26.50 8.35
CA LYS A 126 -6.55 -27.57 9.24
C LYS A 126 -6.56 -27.14 10.71
N TYR A 127 -6.12 -25.91 11.01
CA TYR A 127 -5.95 -25.42 12.36
C TYR A 127 -7.01 -24.41 12.82
N LYS A 128 -8.10 -24.25 12.08
CA LYS A 128 -9.14 -23.20 12.23
C LYS A 128 -9.52 -22.87 13.68
N LYS A 129 -9.68 -23.89 14.53
CA LYS A 129 -10.13 -23.72 15.93
C LYS A 129 -9.01 -23.41 16.93
N GLN A 130 -7.74 -23.51 16.51
CA GLN A 130 -6.58 -23.44 17.42
C GLN A 130 -5.67 -22.26 17.09
N LEU A 131 -5.91 -21.58 15.96
CA LEU A 131 -5.05 -20.49 15.50
C LEU A 131 -5.21 -19.24 16.36
N ARG A 132 -4.08 -18.66 16.73
CA ARG A 132 -3.92 -17.31 17.29
C ARG A 132 -3.08 -16.49 16.34
N LEU A 133 -3.58 -16.32 15.10
CA LEU A 133 -2.85 -15.76 13.99
C LEU A 133 -3.60 -14.56 13.41
N SER A 134 -2.95 -13.42 13.38
CA SER A 134 -3.40 -12.26 12.60
C SER A 134 -2.57 -12.18 11.34
N VAL A 135 -3.20 -12.25 10.19
CA VAL A 135 -2.55 -12.11 8.88
C VAL A 135 -2.96 -10.81 8.26
N ILE A 136 -1.99 -10.05 7.78
CA ILE A 136 -2.22 -8.79 7.10
C ILE A 136 -1.60 -8.87 5.71
N PHE A 137 -2.43 -8.76 4.69
CA PHE A 137 -2.02 -8.60 3.31
C PHE A 137 -2.10 -7.12 2.97
N SER A 138 -0.97 -6.51 2.67
CA SER A 138 -0.86 -5.10 2.30
C SER A 138 -0.36 -4.98 0.87
N GLY A 139 -0.82 -3.95 0.16
CA GLY A 139 -0.31 -3.72 -1.20
C GLY A 139 -1.09 -2.67 -2.00
N ALA A 140 -1.14 -2.89 -3.28
CA ALA A 140 -1.71 -2.05 -4.33
C ALA A 140 -3.11 -1.50 -4.03
N PRO A 141 -3.63 -0.55 -4.83
CA PRO A 141 -4.99 -0.04 -4.69
C PRO A 141 -6.03 -1.16 -4.61
N PHE A 142 -7.07 -0.91 -3.81
CA PHE A 142 -8.08 -1.92 -3.46
C PHE A 142 -8.69 -2.65 -4.66
N ALA A 143 -8.92 -1.95 -5.77
CA ALA A 143 -9.52 -2.54 -6.97
C ALA A 143 -8.70 -3.71 -7.55
N GLU A 144 -7.37 -3.61 -7.51
CA GLU A 144 -6.48 -4.67 -7.97
C GLU A 144 -6.46 -5.84 -6.98
N MET A 145 -6.33 -5.56 -5.69
CA MET A 145 -6.41 -6.58 -4.63
C MET A 145 -7.78 -7.28 -4.64
N GLU A 146 -8.86 -6.53 -4.84
CA GLU A 146 -10.22 -7.08 -4.96
C GLU A 146 -10.32 -8.03 -6.15
N ARG A 147 -9.83 -7.62 -7.31
CA ARG A 147 -9.85 -8.45 -8.52
C ARG A 147 -9.16 -9.79 -8.28
N VAL A 148 -8.02 -9.79 -7.64
CA VAL A 148 -7.22 -11.01 -7.45
C VAL A 148 -7.67 -11.82 -6.24
N LEU A 149 -7.79 -11.20 -5.07
CA LEU A 149 -8.06 -11.92 -3.82
C LEU A 149 -9.55 -12.25 -3.61
N LEU A 150 -10.47 -11.41 -4.11
CA LEU A 150 -11.89 -11.58 -3.85
C LEU A 150 -12.65 -12.21 -5.02
N LYS A 151 -12.24 -11.91 -6.26
CA LYS A 151 -12.94 -12.38 -7.46
C LYS A 151 -12.30 -13.62 -8.10
N ASN A 152 -11.01 -13.86 -7.88
CA ASN A 152 -10.36 -15.08 -8.37
C ASN A 152 -10.83 -16.29 -7.56
N GLN A 153 -11.46 -17.27 -8.24
CA GLN A 153 -12.00 -18.46 -7.60
C GLN A 153 -10.92 -19.45 -7.13
N ASP A 154 -9.75 -19.41 -7.75
CA ASP A 154 -8.62 -20.27 -7.42
C ASP A 154 -7.95 -19.85 -6.10
N ILE A 155 -8.09 -18.57 -5.71
CA ILE A 155 -7.54 -18.05 -4.46
C ILE A 155 -8.60 -18.13 -3.35
N GLN A 156 -8.58 -19.22 -2.60
CA GLN A 156 -9.58 -19.50 -1.54
C GLN A 156 -9.46 -18.61 -0.29
N ILE A 157 -8.56 -17.64 -0.29
CA ILE A 157 -8.30 -16.75 0.87
C ILE A 157 -9.51 -15.88 1.22
N LYS A 158 -10.36 -15.55 0.25
CA LYS A 158 -11.56 -14.72 0.46
C LYS A 158 -12.45 -15.21 1.61
N ASN A 159 -12.48 -16.51 1.84
CA ASN A 159 -13.31 -17.12 2.90
C ASN A 159 -12.78 -16.84 4.32
N TYR A 160 -11.57 -16.32 4.43
CA TYR A 160 -10.90 -16.02 5.70
C TYR A 160 -10.81 -14.52 5.97
N ILE A 161 -11.11 -13.65 5.00
CA ILE A 161 -11.01 -12.20 5.16
C ILE A 161 -11.99 -11.73 6.23
N THR A 162 -11.43 -11.13 7.27
CA THR A 162 -12.16 -10.63 8.43
C THR A 162 -12.46 -9.14 8.32
N ALA A 163 -11.54 -8.37 7.72
CA ALA A 163 -11.67 -6.93 7.55
C ALA A 163 -10.88 -6.42 6.34
N VAL A 164 -11.29 -5.28 5.83
CA VAL A 164 -10.61 -4.53 4.79
C VAL A 164 -10.40 -3.11 5.29
N ILE A 165 -9.16 -2.65 5.22
CA ILE A 165 -8.73 -1.28 5.53
C ILE A 165 -8.31 -0.63 4.22
N LYS A 166 -8.99 0.44 3.83
CA LYS A 166 -8.67 1.24 2.66
C LYS A 166 -8.04 2.54 3.13
N LEU A 167 -6.72 2.64 3.04
CA LEU A 167 -6.02 3.87 3.38
C LEU A 167 -6.15 4.89 2.25
N GLY A 168 -6.82 5.99 2.55
CA GLY A 168 -6.87 7.19 1.71
C GLY A 168 -5.95 8.29 2.23
N PRO A 169 -5.92 9.46 1.60
CA PRO A 169 -5.33 10.65 2.17
C PRO A 169 -5.89 10.93 3.57
N MET A 170 -5.07 11.47 4.45
CA MET A 170 -5.51 11.94 5.76
C MET A 170 -6.44 13.13 5.59
N ASP A 171 -7.47 13.23 6.43
CA ASP A 171 -8.24 14.45 6.48
C ASP A 171 -7.45 15.59 7.13
N TYR A 172 -7.99 16.82 7.04
CA TYR A 172 -7.31 18.01 7.55
C TYR A 172 -7.02 17.92 9.06
N TRP A 173 -7.94 17.35 9.83
CA TRP A 173 -7.81 17.26 11.28
C TRP A 173 -6.78 16.20 11.69
N GLU A 174 -6.77 15.08 11.01
CA GLU A 174 -5.79 14.02 11.20
C GLU A 174 -4.37 14.46 10.81
N ALA A 175 -4.27 15.35 9.83
CA ALA A 175 -3.01 15.89 9.32
C ALA A 175 -2.41 17.01 10.19
N GLN A 176 -3.15 17.58 11.14
CA GLN A 176 -2.73 18.73 11.96
C GLN A 176 -1.32 18.58 12.59
N PRO A 177 -0.92 17.41 13.13
CA PRO A 177 0.42 17.29 13.71
C PRO A 177 1.58 17.48 12.72
N PHE A 178 1.35 17.26 11.41
CA PHE A 178 2.35 17.57 10.38
C PHE A 178 2.47 19.08 10.10
N LEU A 179 1.47 19.85 10.53
CA LEU A 179 1.32 21.27 10.23
C LEU A 179 1.59 22.16 11.46
N GLU A 180 2.09 21.56 12.53
CA GLU A 180 2.46 22.34 13.73
C GLU A 180 3.53 23.39 13.40
N GLY A 181 3.41 24.58 13.99
CA GLY A 181 4.33 25.70 13.76
C GLY A 181 3.95 26.63 12.60
N PHE A 182 2.99 26.27 11.76
CA PHE A 182 2.47 27.15 10.70
C PHE A 182 1.23 27.93 11.14
N THR A 183 0.98 29.07 10.52
CA THR A 183 -0.29 29.82 10.69
C THR A 183 -1.46 29.04 10.07
N GLU A 184 -2.71 29.35 10.48
CA GLU A 184 -3.90 28.63 9.99
C GLU A 184 -4.06 28.73 8.46
N GLU A 185 -3.71 29.87 7.88
CA GLU A 185 -3.73 30.06 6.43
C GLU A 185 -2.66 29.21 5.74
N GLU A 186 -1.44 29.18 6.26
CA GLU A 186 -0.36 28.33 5.74
C GLU A 186 -0.67 26.87 5.88
N LYS A 187 -1.25 26.42 7.01
CA LYS A 187 -1.70 25.04 7.22
C LYS A 187 -2.66 24.59 6.13
N LEU A 188 -3.67 25.42 5.83
CA LEU A 188 -4.65 25.10 4.80
C LEU A 188 -4.00 25.00 3.41
N CYS A 189 -3.11 25.94 3.10
CA CYS A 189 -2.39 25.95 1.82
C CYS A 189 -1.42 24.74 1.68
N LEU A 190 -0.67 24.43 2.73
CA LEU A 190 0.27 23.28 2.74
C LEU A 190 -0.47 21.95 2.69
N TYR A 191 -1.57 21.83 3.43
CA TYR A 191 -2.44 20.65 3.33
C TYR A 191 -2.99 20.47 1.90
N GLY A 192 -3.49 21.54 1.29
CA GLY A 192 -3.96 21.53 -0.09
C GLY A 192 -2.87 21.13 -1.09
N ALA A 193 -1.64 21.63 -0.91
CA ALA A 193 -0.51 21.30 -1.75
C ALA A 193 -0.04 19.85 -1.59
N ALA A 194 -0.08 19.30 -0.37
CA ALA A 194 0.31 17.91 -0.07
C ALA A 194 -0.81 16.88 -0.31
N GLY A 195 -2.06 17.36 -0.47
CA GLY A 195 -3.23 16.49 -0.72
C GLY A 195 -3.55 15.51 0.40
N GLY A 196 -3.18 15.83 1.65
CA GLY A 196 -3.36 14.91 2.79
C GLY A 196 -2.46 13.68 2.76
N ASN A 197 -1.47 13.63 1.87
CA ASN A 197 -0.54 12.51 1.82
C ASN A 197 0.52 12.63 2.93
N PRO A 198 0.58 11.68 3.90
CA PRO A 198 1.49 11.76 5.03
C PRO A 198 2.96 11.76 4.62
N HIS A 199 3.32 11.07 3.53
CA HIS A 199 4.68 11.08 3.03
C HIS A 199 5.10 12.48 2.53
N TYR A 200 4.22 13.19 1.82
CA TYR A 200 4.52 14.54 1.35
C TYR A 200 4.59 15.53 2.52
N MET A 201 3.65 15.41 3.46
CA MET A 201 3.63 16.25 4.65
C MET A 201 4.83 16.03 5.57
N SER A 202 5.42 14.83 5.57
CA SER A 202 6.61 14.54 6.40
C SER A 202 7.87 15.33 6.00
N TYR A 203 7.88 15.96 4.83
CA TYR A 203 8.98 16.82 4.37
C TYR A 203 8.80 18.29 4.75
N LEU A 204 7.65 18.68 5.30
CA LEU A 204 7.39 20.06 5.72
C LEU A 204 8.33 20.46 6.85
N ASP A 205 8.74 21.72 6.82
CA ASP A 205 9.70 22.30 7.74
C ASP A 205 9.12 23.60 8.30
N ALA A 206 8.75 23.58 9.56
CA ALA A 206 8.10 24.73 10.23
C ALA A 206 9.04 25.95 10.41
N GLU A 207 10.36 25.76 10.24
CA GLU A 207 11.31 26.87 10.26
C GLU A 207 11.35 27.66 8.94
N LEU A 208 10.74 27.10 7.88
CA LEU A 208 10.67 27.72 6.56
C LEU A 208 9.30 28.36 6.30
N SER A 209 9.30 29.43 5.50
CA SER A 209 8.06 30.03 5.02
C SER A 209 7.26 29.05 4.14
N PHE A 210 5.96 29.28 3.98
CA PHE A 210 5.12 28.55 3.03
C PHE A 210 5.75 28.46 1.62
N LYS A 211 6.23 29.60 1.09
CA LYS A 211 6.84 29.66 -0.25
C LYS A 211 8.13 28.83 -0.34
N ASP A 212 8.95 28.85 0.70
CA ASP A 212 10.21 28.11 0.73
C ASP A 212 9.95 26.62 0.88
N ASN A 213 8.95 26.19 1.65
CA ASN A 213 8.48 24.82 1.71
C ASN A 213 8.05 24.33 0.32
N LEU A 214 7.19 25.06 -0.38
CA LEU A 214 6.76 24.67 -1.73
C LEU A 214 7.94 24.57 -2.69
N LYS A 215 8.86 25.53 -2.67
CA LYS A 215 10.06 25.51 -3.52
C LYS A 215 10.95 24.31 -3.21
N LYS A 216 11.19 24.05 -1.92
CA LYS A 216 12.01 22.93 -1.44
C LYS A 216 11.39 21.56 -1.79
N LEU A 217 10.06 21.47 -1.78
CA LEU A 217 9.35 20.20 -1.99
C LEU A 217 9.08 19.87 -3.45
N PHE A 218 8.65 20.85 -4.24
CA PHE A 218 8.08 20.60 -5.56
C PHE A 218 8.84 21.24 -6.72
N PHE A 219 9.47 22.41 -6.53
CA PHE A 219 9.91 23.23 -7.67
C PHE A 219 11.42 23.22 -7.90
N ALA A 220 12.23 22.89 -6.91
CA ALA A 220 13.67 22.76 -7.14
C ALA A 220 13.97 21.43 -7.87
N PRO A 221 14.92 21.39 -8.82
CA PRO A 221 15.27 20.14 -9.54
C PRO A 221 15.70 18.98 -8.63
N ALA A 222 16.26 19.31 -7.45
CA ALA A 222 16.65 18.34 -6.41
C ALA A 222 15.54 18.09 -5.37
N ALA A 223 14.36 18.69 -5.54
CA ALA A 223 13.27 18.54 -4.59
C ALA A 223 12.76 17.09 -4.57
N PRO A 224 12.40 16.56 -3.39
CA PRO A 224 11.98 15.16 -3.23
C PRO A 224 10.73 14.81 -4.05
N LEU A 225 9.85 15.79 -4.28
CA LEU A 225 8.59 15.60 -5.02
C LEU A 225 8.63 16.18 -6.45
N TYR A 226 9.78 16.70 -6.91
CA TYR A 226 9.90 17.29 -8.26
C TYR A 226 9.53 16.30 -9.38
N LYS A 227 9.89 15.03 -9.23
CA LYS A 227 9.60 13.97 -10.20
C LYS A 227 8.37 13.14 -9.83
N GLU A 228 7.71 13.45 -8.74
CA GLU A 228 6.58 12.66 -8.23
C GLU A 228 5.42 12.55 -9.23
N PRO A 229 4.99 13.61 -9.95
CA PRO A 229 3.93 13.48 -10.94
C PRO A 229 4.24 12.42 -12.02
N ILE A 230 5.48 12.40 -12.52
CA ILE A 230 5.90 11.39 -13.51
C ILE A 230 5.94 9.98 -12.91
N GLN A 231 6.31 9.85 -11.62
CA GLN A 231 6.32 8.56 -10.93
C GLN A 231 4.89 8.02 -10.77
N LEU A 232 3.94 8.88 -10.37
CA LEU A 232 2.52 8.51 -10.25
C LEU A 232 1.96 8.05 -11.60
N LEU A 233 2.22 8.79 -12.69
CA LEU A 233 1.79 8.37 -14.02
C LEU A 233 2.33 6.99 -14.41
N LYS A 234 3.59 6.67 -14.05
CA LYS A 234 4.20 5.36 -14.33
C LYS A 234 3.60 4.22 -13.54
N LEU A 235 3.09 4.49 -12.33
CA LEU A 235 2.46 3.48 -11.48
C LEU A 235 1.05 3.15 -11.93
N ASP A 236 0.30 4.16 -12.39
CA ASP A 236 -1.14 4.03 -12.61
C ASP A 236 -1.53 3.81 -14.08
N LEU A 237 -0.65 4.17 -15.02
CA LEU A 237 -0.98 4.23 -16.44
C LEU A 237 -0.08 3.33 -17.28
N ARG A 238 -0.67 2.72 -18.32
CA ARG A 238 0.07 1.88 -19.27
C ARG A 238 0.98 2.70 -20.20
N GLU A 239 0.57 3.91 -20.54
CA GLU A 239 1.27 4.83 -21.45
C GLU A 239 1.57 6.17 -20.78
N PRO A 240 2.49 6.22 -19.80
CA PRO A 240 2.76 7.43 -19.02
C PRO A 240 3.22 8.62 -19.87
N ALA A 241 3.92 8.35 -20.98
CA ALA A 241 4.42 9.40 -21.88
C ALA A 241 3.30 10.21 -22.52
N THR A 242 2.24 9.54 -22.97
CA THR A 242 1.05 10.16 -23.57
C THR A 242 0.39 11.13 -22.60
N TYR A 243 0.11 10.66 -21.37
CA TYR A 243 -0.52 11.50 -20.34
C TYR A 243 0.38 12.66 -19.91
N ASN A 244 1.70 12.42 -19.80
CA ASN A 244 2.64 13.49 -19.50
C ASN A 244 2.65 14.56 -20.57
N THR A 245 2.57 14.19 -21.85
CA THR A 245 2.50 15.13 -22.98
C THR A 245 1.23 15.99 -22.92
N ILE A 246 0.09 15.37 -22.60
CA ILE A 246 -1.19 16.10 -22.42
C ILE A 246 -1.05 17.11 -21.27
N LEU A 247 -0.54 16.69 -20.11
CA LEU A 247 -0.36 17.57 -18.96
C LEU A 247 0.61 18.72 -19.26
N CYS A 248 1.71 18.46 -19.96
CA CYS A 248 2.62 19.50 -20.41
C CYS A 248 1.95 20.49 -21.36
N SER A 249 1.13 20.03 -22.29
CA SER A 249 0.39 20.89 -23.23
C SER A 249 -0.55 21.84 -22.49
N VAL A 250 -1.28 21.32 -21.49
CA VAL A 250 -2.16 22.12 -20.62
C VAL A 250 -1.34 23.12 -19.80
N ALA A 251 -0.21 22.70 -19.23
CA ALA A 251 0.67 23.57 -18.47
C ALA A 251 1.29 24.69 -19.33
N CYS A 252 1.48 24.45 -20.63
CA CYS A 252 1.92 25.46 -21.61
C CYS A 252 0.80 26.37 -22.10
N GLY A 253 -0.44 26.21 -21.61
CA GLY A 253 -1.55 27.12 -21.87
C GLY A 253 -2.62 26.61 -22.84
N ALA A 254 -2.52 25.37 -23.32
CA ALA A 254 -3.57 24.77 -24.13
C ALA A 254 -4.80 24.51 -23.25
N GLY A 255 -5.87 25.27 -23.46
CA GLY A 255 -7.10 25.21 -22.62
C GLY A 255 -8.27 24.52 -23.30
N ARG A 256 -8.18 24.20 -24.60
CA ARG A 256 -9.23 23.53 -25.36
C ARG A 256 -8.73 22.20 -25.90
N LEU A 257 -9.67 21.26 -26.07
CA LEU A 257 -9.34 19.90 -26.52
C LEU A 257 -8.54 19.91 -27.86
N ASN A 258 -8.93 20.76 -28.79
CA ASN A 258 -8.24 20.90 -30.07
C ASN A 258 -6.80 21.45 -29.93
N GLU A 259 -6.62 22.38 -29.01
CA GLU A 259 -5.30 22.97 -28.72
C GLU A 259 -4.39 21.93 -28.07
N ILE A 260 -4.94 21.12 -27.14
CA ILE A 260 -4.22 20.03 -26.49
C ILE A 260 -3.84 18.95 -27.51
N ALA A 261 -4.79 18.56 -28.38
CA ALA A 261 -4.57 17.57 -29.44
C ALA A 261 -3.46 18.02 -30.40
N ALA A 262 -3.50 19.27 -30.84
CA ALA A 262 -2.48 19.84 -31.73
C ALA A 262 -1.11 19.97 -31.05
N ALA A 263 -1.06 20.39 -29.79
CA ALA A 263 0.18 20.55 -29.03
C ALA A 263 0.81 19.19 -28.64
N ALA A 264 -0.01 18.15 -28.49
CA ALA A 264 0.42 16.81 -28.15
C ALA A 264 0.68 15.91 -29.38
N ASP A 265 0.43 16.41 -30.58
CA ASP A 265 0.48 15.65 -31.85
C ASP A 265 -0.37 14.36 -31.79
N MET A 266 -1.61 14.51 -31.31
CA MET A 266 -2.53 13.40 -31.07
C MET A 266 -3.88 13.60 -31.77
N GLU A 267 -4.52 12.49 -32.15
CA GLU A 267 -5.90 12.54 -32.62
C GLU A 267 -6.88 12.83 -31.47
N LEU A 268 -7.91 13.64 -31.73
CA LEU A 268 -8.95 13.99 -30.75
C LEU A 268 -9.61 12.76 -30.10
N SER A 269 -9.77 11.69 -30.85
CA SER A 269 -10.33 10.42 -30.37
C SER A 269 -9.51 9.77 -29.27
N LEU A 270 -8.19 9.91 -29.32
CA LEU A 270 -7.29 9.36 -28.28
C LEU A 270 -7.36 10.13 -26.96
N ILE A 271 -7.65 11.43 -27.01
CA ILE A 271 -7.80 12.26 -25.79
C ILE A 271 -9.09 11.89 -25.05
N HIS A 272 -10.16 11.56 -25.77
CA HIS A 272 -11.41 11.08 -25.16
C HIS A 272 -11.30 9.68 -24.53
N ILE A 273 -10.44 8.81 -25.03
CA ILE A 273 -10.19 7.47 -24.47
C ILE A 273 -9.40 7.56 -23.16
N SER A 274 -8.61 8.61 -22.96
CA SER A 274 -7.83 8.83 -21.75
C SER A 274 -8.66 9.42 -20.59
N GLU A 275 -9.89 9.88 -20.82
CA GLU A 275 -10.79 10.23 -19.73
C GLU A 275 -11.33 8.95 -19.05
N PRO A 276 -11.12 8.77 -17.71
CA PRO A 276 -11.77 7.67 -17.02
C PRO A 276 -13.27 7.86 -17.10
N THR A 277 -13.96 6.94 -17.75
CA THR A 277 -15.42 6.94 -17.92
C THR A 277 -16.06 6.80 -16.51
N ARG A 278 -16.25 7.91 -15.81
CA ARG A 278 -17.04 8.00 -14.57
C ARG A 278 -18.55 7.94 -14.80
N LEU A 279 -18.99 7.70 -16.02
CA LEU A 279 -20.40 7.70 -16.43
C LEU A 279 -21.15 6.38 -16.20
N GLY A 280 -20.58 5.42 -15.45
CA GLY A 280 -21.21 4.12 -15.18
C GLY A 280 -21.60 3.84 -13.74
N MET A 281 -21.58 4.82 -12.82
CA MET A 281 -21.87 4.58 -11.39
C MET A 281 -22.97 5.51 -10.83
N ILE A 282 -23.95 5.89 -11.63
CA ILE A 282 -25.22 6.48 -11.15
C ILE A 282 -26.36 5.71 -11.80
N SER A 283 -26.71 4.60 -11.21
CA SER A 283 -28.06 4.00 -11.26
C SER A 283 -28.17 2.96 -10.14
#